data_652f62d9e26fb607963ac9bde680024c
#
_entry.id   652f62d9e26fb607963ac9bde680024c
#
_cell.length_a   1.000
_cell.length_b   1.000
_cell.length_c   1.000
_cell.angle_alpha   90.00
_cell.angle_beta   90.00
_cell.angle_gamma   90.00
#
_symmetry.space_group_name_H-M   'P 1'
#
loop_
_entity.id
_entity.type
_entity.pdbx_description
1 polymer ?
#
loop_
_entity_poly.entity_id
_entity_poly.type
_entity_poly.pdbx_seq_one_letter_code
_entity_poly.pdbx_strand_id
1 'polypeptide(L)'
;EISACLVGSEMCIRDRVYRQKDGSFAIHPCIEINMRYTMGMVALRLFQHYVVPRAVGDYRVSYEKEAGEALEKHRLMSETYPLRLANGRIQEGYLSLCPVTKDTHYRAYLLLM
;
A
#
# COMPACT_ATOMS: atom_id res chain seq x y z
N GLU A 1 -14.45 4.19 -17.31
CA GLU A 1 -12.97 4.06 -17.18
C GLU A 1 -12.68 2.69 -16.58
N ILE A 2 -12.02 1.81 -17.33
CA ILE A 2 -11.62 0.47 -16.87
C ILE A 2 -10.12 0.54 -16.60
N SER A 3 -9.73 0.31 -15.36
CA SER A 3 -8.32 0.22 -14.97
C SER A 3 -7.94 -1.25 -14.87
N ALA A 4 -7.04 -1.71 -15.74
CA ALA A 4 -6.44 -3.03 -15.64
C ALA A 4 -5.07 -2.91 -14.98
N CYS A 5 -4.95 -3.36 -13.74
CA CYS A 5 -3.66 -3.58 -13.09
C CYS A 5 -3.28 -5.06 -13.26
N LEU A 6 -2.18 -5.31 -13.95
CA LEU A 6 -1.59 -6.63 -14.00
C LEU A 6 -0.91 -6.91 -12.63
N VAL A 7 -1.52 -7.78 -11.84
CA VAL A 7 -0.96 -8.22 -10.56
C VAL A 7 0.35 -8.94 -10.82
N GLY A 8 1.44 -8.45 -10.21
CA GLY A 8 2.79 -9.01 -10.36
C GLY A 8 3.66 -8.31 -11.41
N SER A 9 3.15 -7.30 -12.14
CA SER A 9 3.98 -6.45 -13.00
C SER A 9 4.36 -5.14 -12.31
N GLU A 10 5.51 -4.61 -12.68
CA GLU A 10 5.96 -3.29 -12.24
C GLU A 10 5.26 -2.15 -13.00
N MET A 11 4.20 -2.48 -13.74
CA MET A 11 3.55 -1.58 -14.68
C MET A 11 2.04 -1.59 -14.46
N CYS A 12 1.46 -0.39 -14.39
CA CYS A 12 0.02 -0.19 -14.39
C CYS A 12 -0.37 0.51 -15.70
N ILE A 13 -1.25 -0.12 -16.47
CA ILE A 13 -1.76 0.40 -17.74
C ILE A 13 -3.21 0.79 -17.57
N ARG A 14 -3.57 1.99 -18.00
CA ARG A 14 -4.96 2.45 -18.06
C ARG A 14 -5.45 2.53 -19.51
N ASP A 15 -6.60 1.96 -19.71
CA ASP A 15 -7.37 2.05 -20.96
C ASP A 15 -8.64 2.87 -20.74
N ARG A 16 -9.18 3.45 -21.82
CA ARG A 16 -10.46 4.14 -21.78
C ARG A 16 -11.41 3.56 -22.81
N VAL A 17 -12.62 3.23 -22.36
CA VAL A 17 -13.74 2.96 -23.26
C VAL A 17 -14.42 4.29 -23.59
N TYR A 18 -14.63 4.57 -24.84
CA TYR A 18 -15.33 5.77 -25.30
C TYR A 18 -16.38 5.43 -26.37
N ARG A 19 -17.39 6.29 -26.48
CA ARG A 19 -18.44 6.15 -27.48
C ARG A 19 -18.05 6.90 -28.76
N GLN A 20 -18.12 6.22 -29.88
CA GLN A 20 -17.87 6.80 -31.18
C GLN A 20 -19.10 7.58 -31.72
N LYS A 21 -18.92 8.36 -32.80
CA LYS A 21 -19.99 9.17 -33.39
C LYS A 21 -21.13 8.32 -33.95
N ASP A 22 -20.86 7.09 -34.39
CA ASP A 22 -21.83 6.12 -34.88
C ASP A 22 -22.59 5.38 -33.77
N GLY A 23 -22.30 5.69 -32.50
CA GLY A 23 -22.93 5.11 -31.33
C GLY A 23 -22.26 3.83 -30.80
N SER A 24 -21.30 3.25 -31.52
CA SER A 24 -20.53 2.10 -31.11
C SER A 24 -19.53 2.47 -29.98
N PHE A 25 -19.03 1.46 -29.27
CA PHE A 25 -17.99 1.64 -28.27
C PHE A 25 -16.64 1.18 -28.83
N ALA A 26 -15.61 1.94 -28.51
CA ALA A 26 -14.22 1.60 -28.81
C ALA A 26 -13.34 1.76 -27.58
N ILE A 27 -12.21 1.07 -27.60
CA ILE A 27 -11.20 1.14 -26.55
C ILE A 27 -10.06 2.03 -27.04
N HIS A 28 -9.71 3.03 -26.24
CA HIS A 28 -8.44 3.74 -26.38
C HIS A 28 -7.44 3.06 -25.45
N PRO A 29 -6.56 2.22 -26.00
CA PRO A 29 -5.61 1.47 -25.17
C PRO A 29 -4.49 2.39 -24.70
N CYS A 30 -3.93 2.07 -23.53
CA CYS A 30 -2.69 2.64 -23.08
C CYS A 30 -2.70 4.18 -22.94
N ILE A 31 -3.76 4.74 -22.34
CA ILE A 31 -3.81 6.19 -22.05
C ILE A 31 -2.73 6.61 -21.08
N GLU A 32 -2.43 5.76 -20.11
CA GLU A 32 -1.44 6.01 -19.09
C GLU A 32 -0.68 4.72 -18.76
N ILE A 33 0.64 4.81 -18.76
CA ILE A 33 1.54 3.74 -18.31
C ILE A 33 2.29 4.25 -17.08
N ASN A 34 2.07 3.59 -15.94
CA ASN A 34 2.81 3.85 -14.72
C ASN A 34 3.91 2.79 -14.57
N MET A 35 5.12 3.12 -14.97
CA MET A 35 6.30 2.27 -14.81
C MET A 35 6.93 2.45 -13.43
N ARG A 36 6.24 1.98 -12.40
CA ARG A 36 6.70 2.03 -11.02
C ARG A 36 6.12 0.86 -10.23
N TYR A 37 6.71 0.56 -9.10
CA TYR A 37 6.13 -0.41 -8.19
C TYR A 37 4.70 0.00 -7.81
N THR A 38 3.77 -0.92 -7.99
CA THR A 38 2.42 -0.77 -7.46
C THR A 38 2.45 -0.98 -5.94
N MET A 39 1.43 -0.48 -5.23
CA MET A 39 1.30 -0.70 -3.79
C MET A 39 1.28 -2.19 -3.44
N GLY A 40 0.65 -3.02 -4.28
CA GLY A 40 0.66 -4.47 -4.11
C GLY A 40 2.05 -5.08 -4.25
N MET A 41 2.88 -4.60 -5.19
CA MET A 41 4.25 -5.06 -5.34
C MET A 41 5.12 -4.64 -4.14
N VAL A 42 4.95 -3.42 -3.64
CA VAL A 42 5.64 -2.95 -2.42
C VAL A 42 5.28 -3.86 -1.24
N ALA A 43 4.00 -4.14 -1.01
CA ALA A 43 3.54 -5.04 0.03
C ALA A 43 4.16 -6.43 -0.12
N LEU A 44 4.10 -7.02 -1.32
CA LEU A 44 4.69 -8.33 -1.60
C LEU A 44 6.19 -8.38 -1.27
N ARG A 45 6.96 -7.38 -1.69
CA ARG A 45 8.40 -7.32 -1.40
C ARG A 45 8.69 -7.15 0.08
N LEU A 46 7.93 -6.32 0.78
CA LEU A 46 8.06 -6.17 2.23
C LEU A 46 7.82 -7.52 2.94
N PHE A 47 6.75 -8.22 2.60
CA PHE A 47 6.46 -9.54 3.19
C PHE A 47 7.52 -10.59 2.85
N GLN A 48 7.97 -10.67 1.60
CA GLN A 48 8.99 -11.63 1.20
C GLN A 48 10.34 -11.44 1.89
N HIS A 49 10.76 -10.19 2.10
CA HIS A 49 12.11 -9.89 2.60
C HIS A 49 12.17 -9.71 4.12
N TYR A 50 11.14 -9.14 4.73
CA TYR A 50 11.20 -8.68 6.11
C TYR A 50 10.27 -9.42 7.08
N VAL A 51 9.31 -10.18 6.58
CA VAL A 51 8.33 -10.89 7.41
C VAL A 51 8.67 -12.38 7.46
N VAL A 52 8.39 -13.04 8.60
CA VAL A 52 8.57 -14.49 8.71
C VAL A 52 7.62 -15.23 7.76
N PRO A 53 8.04 -16.38 7.20
CA PRO A 53 7.17 -17.19 6.35
C PRO A 53 5.85 -17.56 7.05
N ARG A 54 4.74 -17.48 6.32
CA ARG A 54 3.39 -17.80 6.78
C ARG A 54 2.77 -16.82 7.78
N ALA A 55 3.43 -15.73 8.17
CA ALA A 55 2.77 -14.68 8.92
C ALA A 55 1.71 -13.99 8.05
N VAL A 56 0.62 -13.59 8.69
CA VAL A 56 -0.50 -12.91 8.06
C VAL A 56 -0.55 -11.48 8.58
N GLY A 57 -0.81 -10.54 7.69
CA GLY A 57 -0.92 -9.14 8.07
C GLY A 57 -1.19 -8.24 6.88
N ASP A 58 -1.24 -6.95 7.17
CA ASP A 58 -1.59 -5.91 6.20
C ASP A 58 -0.44 -4.92 6.01
N TYR A 59 -0.24 -4.50 4.76
CA TYR A 59 0.45 -3.26 4.44
C TYR A 59 -0.60 -2.17 4.24
N ARG A 60 -0.51 -1.08 5.00
CA ARG A 60 -1.49 0.00 4.97
C ARG A 60 -0.84 1.35 4.77
N VAL A 61 -1.54 2.21 4.03
CA VAL A 61 -1.31 3.65 3.97
C VAL A 61 -2.57 4.33 4.48
N SER A 62 -2.43 5.21 5.45
CA SER A 62 -3.54 6.00 5.99
C SER A 62 -3.26 7.49 5.86
N TYR A 63 -4.33 8.27 5.79
CA TYR A 63 -4.31 9.72 5.80
C TYR A 63 -5.14 10.22 6.98
N GLU A 64 -4.57 11.12 7.77
CA GLU A 64 -5.22 11.75 8.92
C GLU A 64 -5.33 13.26 8.64
N LYS A 65 -6.52 13.79 8.74
CA LYS A 65 -6.80 15.20 8.39
C LYS A 65 -6.25 16.16 9.43
N GLU A 66 -6.42 15.83 10.72
CA GLU A 66 -6.06 16.71 11.82
C GLU A 66 -4.59 16.57 12.19
N ALA A 67 -3.95 17.71 12.49
CA ALA A 67 -2.56 17.72 12.94
C ALA A 67 -2.41 16.99 14.29
N GLY A 68 -1.41 16.11 14.38
CA GLY A 68 -1.16 15.31 15.59
C GLY A 68 -1.93 13.99 15.66
N GLU A 69 -3.03 13.81 14.91
CA GLU A 69 -3.82 12.60 14.91
C GLU A 69 -3.01 11.37 14.46
N ALA A 70 -2.17 11.56 13.44
CA ALA A 70 -1.28 10.50 12.96
C ALA A 70 -0.30 10.04 14.04
N LEU A 71 0.25 10.97 14.81
CA LEU A 71 1.18 10.67 15.91
C LEU A 71 0.48 9.94 17.06
N GLU A 72 -0.72 10.36 17.42
CA GLU A 72 -1.51 9.71 18.47
C GLU A 72 -1.86 8.26 18.08
N LYS A 73 -2.36 8.05 16.88
CA LYS A 73 -2.64 6.71 16.34
C LYS A 73 -1.37 5.85 16.24
N HIS A 74 -0.24 6.45 15.88
CA HIS A 74 1.04 5.73 15.84
C HIS A 74 1.45 5.24 17.23
N ARG A 75 1.33 6.08 18.25
CA ARG A 75 1.64 5.70 19.66
C ARG A 75 0.72 4.59 20.13
N LEU A 76 -0.60 4.78 19.96
CA LEU A 76 -1.58 3.78 20.37
C LEU A 76 -1.33 2.42 19.71
N MET A 77 -1.06 2.40 18.39
CA MET A 77 -0.77 1.16 17.67
C MET A 77 0.54 0.50 18.13
N SER A 78 1.58 1.29 18.40
CA SER A 78 2.85 0.76 18.92
C SER A 78 2.71 0.13 20.31
N GLU A 79 1.84 0.67 21.17
CA GLU A 79 1.54 0.12 22.49
C GLU A 79 0.61 -1.10 22.42
N THR A 80 -0.40 -1.06 21.56
CA THR A 80 -1.38 -2.15 21.44
C THR A 80 -0.81 -3.38 20.73
N TYR A 81 0.06 -3.17 19.75
CA TYR A 81 0.66 -4.20 18.91
C TYR A 81 2.19 -4.12 18.95
N PRO A 82 2.82 -4.50 20.05
CA PRO A 82 4.28 -4.43 20.18
C PRO A 82 4.97 -5.29 19.13
N LEU A 83 6.00 -4.72 18.50
CA LEU A 83 6.77 -5.40 17.46
C LEU A 83 7.56 -6.57 18.02
N ARG A 84 7.40 -7.74 17.43
CA ARG A 84 8.20 -8.94 17.73
C ARG A 84 8.96 -9.41 16.50
N LEU A 85 10.22 -9.75 16.73
CA LEU A 85 11.12 -10.26 15.71
C LEU A 85 11.49 -11.71 15.99
N ALA A 86 11.60 -12.51 14.94
CA ALA A 86 12.16 -13.85 14.97
C ALA A 86 13.21 -13.99 13.86
N ASN A 87 14.43 -14.36 14.23
CA ASN A 87 15.56 -14.50 13.30
C ASN A 87 15.80 -13.28 12.40
N GLY A 88 15.65 -12.06 12.97
CA GLY A 88 15.82 -10.81 12.24
C GLY A 88 14.67 -10.43 11.31
N ARG A 89 13.55 -11.18 11.34
CA ARG A 89 12.33 -10.90 10.58
C ARG A 89 11.18 -10.57 11.50
N ILE A 90 10.23 -9.79 10.99
CA ILE A 90 9.03 -9.39 11.70
C ILE A 90 8.10 -10.60 11.82
N GLN A 91 7.76 -10.97 13.05
CA GLN A 91 6.85 -12.07 13.35
C GLN A 91 5.43 -11.59 13.57
N GLU A 92 5.26 -10.56 14.38
CA GLU A 92 3.96 -9.95 14.69
C GLU A 92 4.14 -8.51 15.15
N GLY A 93 3.05 -7.76 15.20
CA GLY A 93 2.97 -6.42 15.72
C GLY A 93 2.92 -5.32 14.65
N TYR A 94 3.05 -4.10 15.11
CA TYR A 94 2.99 -2.89 14.31
C TYR A 94 4.40 -2.36 14.01
N LEU A 95 4.66 -2.08 12.73
CA LEU A 95 5.87 -1.38 12.29
C LEU A 95 5.52 -0.20 11.41
N SER A 96 5.87 1.01 11.83
CA SER A 96 5.82 2.19 10.96
C SER A 96 6.96 2.16 9.95
N LEU A 97 6.63 2.41 8.67
CA LEU A 97 7.59 2.44 7.56
C LEU A 97 8.09 3.87 7.24
N CYS A 98 7.57 4.85 7.95
CA CYS A 98 7.98 6.25 7.83
C CYS A 98 8.05 6.90 9.21
N PRO A 99 8.87 7.94 9.39
CA PRO A 99 8.84 8.76 10.59
C PRO A 99 7.47 9.39 10.78
N VAL A 100 6.98 9.41 12.04
CA VAL A 100 5.71 10.04 12.38
C VAL A 100 5.95 11.14 13.40
N THR A 101 5.59 12.35 13.03
CA THR A 101 5.70 13.57 13.85
C THR A 101 4.32 14.19 14.02
N LYS A 102 4.24 15.28 14.79
CA LYS A 102 3.00 16.04 14.97
C LYS A 102 2.45 16.65 13.66
N ASP A 103 3.33 16.89 12.67
CA ASP A 103 2.98 17.51 11.39
C ASP A 103 2.74 16.44 10.29
N THR A 104 2.79 15.15 10.64
CA THR A 104 2.58 14.05 9.71
C THR A 104 1.09 13.85 9.49
N HIS A 105 0.68 13.78 8.21
CA HIS A 105 -0.68 13.44 7.79
C HIS A 105 -0.79 12.05 7.17
N TYR A 106 0.28 11.53 6.58
CA TYR A 106 0.31 10.21 5.95
C TYR A 106 1.15 9.23 6.76
N ARG A 107 0.64 8.03 6.95
CA ARG A 107 1.37 6.94 7.57
C ARG A 107 1.38 5.73 6.65
N ALA A 108 2.55 5.10 6.48
CA ALA A 108 2.67 3.79 5.88
C ALA A 108 3.19 2.81 6.94
N TYR A 109 2.54 1.66 7.07
CA TYR A 109 2.87 0.72 8.12
C TYR A 109 2.53 -0.73 7.77
N LEU A 110 3.17 -1.65 8.48
CA LEU A 110 2.81 -3.06 8.53
C LEU A 110 2.08 -3.35 9.85
N LEU A 111 1.04 -4.17 9.78
CA LEU A 111 0.37 -4.74 10.94
C LEU A 111 0.26 -6.25 10.75
N LEU A 112 0.93 -7.01 11.59
CA LEU A 112 0.99 -8.47 11.56
C LEU A 112 0.30 -9.02 12.81
N MET A 113 -0.53 -10.02 12.60
CA MET A 113 -1.30 -10.68 13.66
C MET A 113 -0.94 -12.15 13.73
#